data_0e6d043ab02aad122795e0b5e8450767
#
_entry.id   0e6d043ab02aad122795e0b5e8450767
#
_cell.length_a   1.000
_cell.length_b   1.000
_cell.length_c   1.000
_cell.angle_alpha   90.00
_cell.angle_beta   90.00
_cell.angle_gamma   90.00
#
_symmetry.space_group_name_H-M   'P 1'
#
loop_
_entity.id
_entity.type
_entity.pdbx_description
1 polymer ?
#
loop_
_entity_poly.entity_id
_entity_poly.type
_entity_poly.pdbx_seq_one_letter_code
_entity_poly.pdbx_strand_id
1 'polypeptide(L)'
;MSVPTIFAISKEGRTSFRLPKLDVPTLGLGFSEELPENLRRVEPAKLPQVSELDVVRHYTKLSTMAFGVDNGFYPLGSCTMKYNPKVNEVVASLEGFTSVHPLQDVSTVQGCLEVMYDLLGKLSAITGMDWGTLQPCAGAHGEYTGLKIIRNYFLHKEDFARTKILVPQSAHGTNPASAAVNGFEVVQVLADKRGLVDLEDLKSKLGPDVAGIMLTNPSTLGLFEQDILEIAKLVHEAGGLLYYDGANLNAILGKARPGDMGFDVVHLNLHKTFATPHGGGGPGSGPVLVKKNLVPFIPSPDVIKKEDCTYDFDWSSECSVGKVSTFWGNFLVFLKAYAFILSMGKTGLRECGENAVLNANYILARLKDAYPVPYGDRCMHEFVMSLSKLKEETGVTAIDVAKGLLDRGYHPPTMYFPMIVHEALMIEPTESEGKETLDAFCDAMLELHDLAYKDPAKLHNAPETTVIGRVDEVMAAKNPIVHE
;
A
#
# COMPACT_ATOMS: atom_id res chain seq x y z
N MET A 1 -9.82 -17.29 -25.69
CA MET A 1 -9.79 -18.69 -25.24
C MET A 1 -9.32 -18.68 -23.78
N SER A 2 -10.14 -19.23 -22.87
CA SER A 2 -9.76 -19.40 -21.47
C SER A 2 -8.55 -20.35 -21.34
N VAL A 3 -7.66 -20.07 -20.40
CA VAL A 3 -6.57 -20.98 -20.04
C VAL A 3 -7.20 -22.07 -19.16
N PRO A 4 -7.05 -23.35 -19.48
CA PRO A 4 -7.54 -24.40 -18.59
C PRO A 4 -6.80 -24.38 -17.27
N THR A 5 -7.43 -24.83 -16.19
CA THR A 5 -6.77 -24.94 -14.89
C THR A 5 -5.65 -25.99 -14.94
N ILE A 6 -4.73 -25.92 -13.98
CA ILE A 6 -3.65 -26.91 -13.89
C ILE A 6 -4.20 -28.33 -13.65
N PHE A 7 -5.36 -28.46 -13.02
CA PHE A 7 -6.07 -29.73 -12.84
C PHE A 7 -6.61 -30.27 -14.16
N ALA A 8 -7.19 -29.40 -15.00
CA ALA A 8 -7.73 -29.80 -16.30
C ALA A 8 -6.67 -30.27 -17.30
N ILE A 9 -5.40 -29.87 -17.14
CA ILE A 9 -4.28 -30.36 -17.96
C ILE A 9 -3.56 -31.55 -17.35
N SER A 10 -3.98 -32.02 -16.17
CA SER A 10 -3.41 -33.17 -15.47
C SER A 10 -3.59 -34.45 -16.30
N LYS A 11 -2.56 -35.30 -16.33
CA LYS A 11 -2.60 -36.61 -16.94
C LYS A 11 -1.93 -37.63 -16.03
N GLU A 12 -2.65 -38.70 -15.74
CA GLU A 12 -2.16 -39.80 -14.89
C GLU A 12 -0.78 -40.31 -15.33
N GLY A 13 0.12 -40.50 -14.36
CA GLY A 13 1.47 -40.98 -14.59
C GLY A 13 2.49 -39.94 -14.99
N ARG A 14 2.08 -38.66 -15.17
CA ARG A 14 3.06 -37.56 -15.36
C ARG A 14 3.72 -37.19 -14.05
N THR A 15 5.03 -36.94 -14.12
CA THR A 15 5.84 -36.49 -12.99
C THR A 15 6.60 -35.22 -13.36
N SER A 16 6.74 -34.29 -12.45
CA SER A 16 7.49 -33.06 -12.64
C SER A 16 8.91 -33.21 -12.06
N PHE A 17 9.00 -33.19 -10.76
CA PHE A 17 10.24 -33.16 -10.03
C PHE A 17 10.36 -34.39 -9.14
N ARG A 18 11.56 -34.92 -9.01
CA ARG A 18 11.85 -36.01 -8.05
C ARG A 18 12.60 -35.41 -6.88
N LEU A 19 12.07 -35.57 -5.68
CA LEU A 19 12.77 -35.22 -4.48
C LEU A 19 14.12 -35.95 -4.39
N PRO A 20 15.19 -35.30 -3.91
CA PRO A 20 16.44 -35.97 -3.63
C PRO A 20 16.22 -37.07 -2.59
N LYS A 21 17.12 -38.07 -2.56
CA LYS A 21 17.12 -39.04 -1.48
C LYS A 21 17.38 -38.33 -0.15
N LEU A 22 16.69 -38.81 0.89
CA LEU A 22 16.95 -38.32 2.24
C LEU A 22 18.39 -38.67 2.62
N ASP A 23 19.09 -37.68 3.15
CA ASP A 23 20.47 -37.79 3.69
C ASP A 23 20.48 -37.97 5.21
N VAL A 24 19.28 -38.07 5.81
CA VAL A 24 19.08 -38.31 7.25
C VAL A 24 18.39 -39.66 7.48
N PRO A 25 18.62 -40.32 8.62
CA PRO A 25 17.91 -41.53 8.99
C PRO A 25 16.39 -41.30 9.01
N THR A 26 15.64 -42.20 8.39
CA THR A 26 14.18 -42.25 8.56
C THR A 26 13.83 -43.01 9.82
N LEU A 27 12.76 -42.64 10.50
CA LEU A 27 12.28 -43.35 11.69
C LEU A 27 11.71 -44.73 11.36
N GLY A 28 11.66 -45.12 10.05
CA GLY A 28 11.17 -46.40 9.60
C GLY A 28 9.65 -46.58 9.68
N LEU A 29 8.96 -45.63 10.29
CA LEU A 29 7.52 -45.58 10.39
C LEU A 29 6.95 -44.79 9.22
N GLY A 30 5.86 -45.24 8.61
CA GLY A 30 5.11 -44.43 7.67
C GLY A 30 4.48 -43.22 8.41
N PHE A 31 4.54 -42.03 7.83
CA PHE A 31 3.97 -40.82 8.44
C PHE A 31 2.50 -41.00 8.86
N SER A 32 1.76 -41.86 8.14
CA SER A 32 0.40 -42.23 8.47
C SER A 32 0.26 -43.02 9.78
N GLU A 33 1.30 -43.74 10.22
CA GLU A 33 1.26 -44.54 11.44
C GLU A 33 1.46 -43.72 12.72
N GLU A 34 2.05 -42.53 12.58
CA GLU A 34 2.28 -41.60 13.68
C GLU A 34 1.08 -40.67 13.97
N LEU A 35 0.13 -40.57 13.02
CA LEU A 35 -1.04 -39.72 13.18
C LEU A 35 -2.20 -40.53 13.82
N PRO A 36 -2.96 -39.91 14.75
CA PRO A 36 -4.23 -40.46 15.22
C PRO A 36 -5.15 -40.81 14.04
N GLU A 37 -5.87 -41.91 14.17
CA GLU A 37 -6.69 -42.46 13.06
C GLU A 37 -7.71 -41.44 12.52
N ASN A 38 -8.32 -40.65 13.42
CA ASN A 38 -9.28 -39.59 13.07
C ASN A 38 -8.67 -38.37 12.35
N LEU A 39 -7.34 -38.25 12.33
CA LEU A 39 -6.60 -37.19 11.63
C LEU A 39 -5.98 -37.69 10.32
N ARG A 40 -6.07 -39.01 10.05
CA ARG A 40 -5.53 -39.60 8.81
C ARG A 40 -6.46 -39.30 7.65
N ARG A 41 -5.87 -38.86 6.55
CA ARG A 41 -6.61 -38.74 5.29
C ARG A 41 -6.92 -40.15 4.75
N VAL A 42 -8.20 -40.45 4.52
CA VAL A 42 -8.64 -41.72 3.98
C VAL A 42 -8.26 -41.84 2.50
N GLU A 43 -8.45 -40.77 1.74
CA GLU A 43 -8.11 -40.74 0.33
C GLU A 43 -6.93 -39.79 0.06
N PRO A 44 -5.99 -40.15 -0.85
CA PRO A 44 -4.90 -39.24 -1.25
C PRO A 44 -5.44 -37.93 -1.80
N ALA A 45 -4.67 -36.83 -1.60
CA ALA A 45 -5.00 -35.57 -2.21
C ALA A 45 -4.98 -35.68 -3.74
N LYS A 46 -6.02 -35.21 -4.41
CA LYS A 46 -6.11 -35.16 -5.88
C LYS A 46 -5.25 -34.04 -6.42
N LEU A 47 -3.92 -34.17 -6.33
CA LEU A 47 -2.98 -33.22 -6.89
C LEU A 47 -2.84 -33.41 -8.40
N PRO A 48 -2.62 -32.32 -9.17
CA PRO A 48 -2.44 -32.43 -10.62
C PRO A 48 -1.12 -33.16 -10.93
N GLN A 49 -1.20 -34.14 -11.86
CA GLN A 49 -0.04 -34.83 -12.39
C GLN A 49 0.38 -34.19 -13.69
N VAL A 50 1.44 -33.36 -13.64
CA VAL A 50 1.94 -32.53 -14.74
C VAL A 50 3.45 -32.63 -14.81
N SER A 51 4.03 -32.42 -15.99
CA SER A 51 5.49 -32.29 -16.14
C SER A 51 5.95 -30.89 -15.74
N GLU A 52 7.25 -30.72 -15.46
CA GLU A 52 7.85 -29.40 -15.24
C GLU A 52 7.55 -28.44 -16.39
N LEU A 53 7.65 -28.95 -17.63
CA LEU A 53 7.33 -28.15 -18.82
C LEU A 53 5.87 -27.67 -18.84
N ASP A 54 4.92 -28.54 -18.44
CA ASP A 54 3.50 -28.17 -18.35
C ASP A 54 3.30 -27.07 -17.30
N VAL A 55 3.94 -27.18 -16.13
CA VAL A 55 3.90 -26.16 -15.05
C VAL A 55 4.43 -24.84 -15.55
N VAL A 56 5.64 -24.82 -16.12
CA VAL A 56 6.27 -23.60 -16.62
C VAL A 56 5.40 -22.92 -17.68
N ARG A 57 4.92 -23.69 -18.67
CA ARG A 57 4.07 -23.14 -19.75
C ARG A 57 2.73 -22.62 -19.24
N HIS A 58 2.12 -23.31 -18.29
CA HIS A 58 0.85 -22.91 -17.69
C HIS A 58 0.99 -21.55 -16.98
N TYR A 59 1.92 -21.45 -16.05
CA TYR A 59 2.09 -20.23 -15.27
C TYR A 59 2.71 -19.08 -16.08
N THR A 60 3.58 -19.35 -17.06
CA THR A 60 4.04 -18.32 -17.99
C THR A 60 2.87 -17.74 -18.79
N LYS A 61 1.97 -18.61 -19.27
CA LYS A 61 0.77 -18.12 -19.98
C LYS A 61 -0.14 -17.30 -19.07
N LEU A 62 -0.36 -17.71 -17.82
CA LEU A 62 -1.13 -16.93 -16.85
C LEU A 62 -0.46 -15.59 -16.54
N SER A 63 0.86 -15.55 -16.38
CA SER A 63 1.59 -14.31 -16.08
C SER A 63 1.46 -13.26 -17.20
N THR A 64 1.38 -13.68 -18.45
CA THR A 64 1.19 -12.76 -19.59
C THR A 64 -0.22 -12.18 -19.67
N MET A 65 -1.16 -12.72 -18.92
CA MET A 65 -2.54 -12.21 -18.82
C MET A 65 -2.74 -11.23 -17.66
N ALA A 66 -1.79 -11.18 -16.73
CA ALA A 66 -1.81 -10.23 -15.63
C ALA A 66 -1.27 -8.86 -16.09
N PHE A 67 -1.96 -7.78 -15.73
CA PHE A 67 -1.51 -6.43 -16.01
C PHE A 67 -0.65 -5.90 -14.85
N GLY A 68 0.47 -5.29 -15.17
CA GLY A 68 1.39 -4.67 -14.21
C GLY A 68 2.05 -3.43 -14.79
N VAL A 69 2.80 -2.71 -13.98
CA VAL A 69 3.51 -1.48 -14.38
C VAL A 69 4.51 -1.67 -15.51
N ASP A 70 4.98 -2.90 -15.74
CA ASP A 70 5.87 -3.23 -16.85
C ASP A 70 5.11 -3.48 -18.17
N ASN A 71 3.78 -3.65 -18.12
CA ASN A 71 2.95 -3.88 -19.32
C ASN A 71 2.38 -2.58 -19.88
N GLY A 72 2.15 -1.57 -19.05
CA GLY A 72 1.58 -0.30 -19.47
C GLY A 72 1.18 0.60 -18.30
N PHE A 73 0.49 1.67 -18.63
CA PHE A 73 0.06 2.67 -17.67
C PHE A 73 -0.94 2.11 -16.64
N TYR A 74 -0.65 2.37 -15.38
CA TYR A 74 -1.39 1.84 -14.23
C TYR A 74 -1.88 2.99 -13.33
N PRO A 75 -2.95 3.72 -13.70
CA PRO A 75 -3.36 4.96 -13.04
C PRO A 75 -4.19 4.75 -11.76
N LEU A 76 -3.86 3.75 -10.96
CA LEU A 76 -4.63 3.38 -9.77
C LEU A 76 -4.43 4.41 -8.65
N GLY A 77 -5.43 5.23 -8.39
CA GLY A 77 -5.41 6.20 -7.31
C GLY A 77 -5.36 5.58 -5.92
N SER A 78 -4.79 6.31 -4.96
CA SER A 78 -4.52 5.88 -3.59
C SER A 78 -3.49 4.73 -3.46
N CYS A 79 -2.89 4.32 -4.59
CA CYS A 79 -1.90 3.25 -4.62
C CYS A 79 -0.85 3.56 -5.69
N THR A 80 0.20 4.28 -5.32
CA THR A 80 1.25 4.75 -6.23
C THR A 80 1.88 3.59 -7.01
N MET A 81 1.40 3.35 -8.22
CA MET A 81 1.84 2.28 -9.12
C MET A 81 2.92 2.78 -10.07
N LYS A 82 4.04 3.22 -9.50
CA LYS A 82 5.16 3.69 -10.31
C LYS A 82 6.10 2.58 -10.76
N TYR A 83 6.88 2.84 -11.79
CA TYR A 83 7.92 1.95 -12.26
C TYR A 83 8.88 1.54 -11.14
N ASN A 84 9.22 0.26 -11.11
CA ASN A 84 10.21 -0.29 -10.18
C ASN A 84 11.54 -0.46 -10.91
N PRO A 85 12.56 0.37 -10.63
CA PRO A 85 13.85 0.29 -11.32
C PRO A 85 14.48 -1.10 -11.20
N LYS A 86 14.90 -1.70 -12.32
CA LYS A 86 15.41 -3.08 -12.33
C LYS A 86 16.74 -3.23 -11.58
N VAL A 87 17.50 -2.15 -11.42
CA VAL A 87 18.70 -2.14 -10.58
C VAL A 87 18.38 -2.51 -9.12
N ASN A 88 17.19 -2.16 -8.63
CA ASN A 88 16.76 -2.51 -7.27
C ASN A 88 16.60 -4.02 -7.11
N GLU A 89 16.13 -4.72 -8.16
CA GLU A 89 16.03 -6.18 -8.18
C GLU A 89 17.41 -6.84 -8.21
N VAL A 90 18.33 -6.28 -8.98
CA VAL A 90 19.73 -6.75 -9.05
C VAL A 90 20.39 -6.66 -7.67
N VAL A 91 20.25 -5.51 -6.99
CA VAL A 91 20.81 -5.32 -5.64
C VAL A 91 20.18 -6.28 -4.64
N ALA A 92 18.86 -6.45 -4.68
CA ALA A 92 18.16 -7.36 -3.78
C ALA A 92 18.45 -8.85 -4.05
N SER A 93 19.06 -9.18 -5.19
CA SER A 93 19.43 -10.55 -5.57
C SER A 93 20.89 -10.90 -5.23
N LEU A 94 21.67 -9.97 -4.68
CA LEU A 94 23.05 -10.23 -4.28
C LEU A 94 23.15 -11.31 -3.23
N GLU A 95 24.02 -12.28 -3.42
CA GLU A 95 24.17 -13.46 -2.55
C GLU A 95 24.45 -13.09 -1.09
N GLY A 96 25.22 -12.04 -0.82
CA GLY A 96 25.50 -11.54 0.52
C GLY A 96 24.24 -11.10 1.30
N PHE A 97 23.13 -10.85 0.62
CA PHE A 97 21.85 -10.48 1.24
C PHE A 97 20.79 -11.58 1.18
N THR A 98 20.90 -12.51 0.22
CA THR A 98 19.91 -13.58 0.02
C THR A 98 20.27 -14.89 0.70
N SER A 99 21.56 -15.13 0.97
CA SER A 99 22.08 -16.36 1.57
C SER A 99 22.31 -16.21 3.09
N VAL A 100 21.52 -15.39 3.76
CA VAL A 100 21.56 -15.16 5.21
C VAL A 100 20.25 -15.52 5.87
N HIS A 101 20.30 -15.86 7.17
CA HIS A 101 19.11 -16.14 7.97
C HIS A 101 18.88 -15.03 9.01
N PRO A 102 17.64 -14.57 9.27
CA PRO A 102 17.38 -13.49 10.21
C PRO A 102 17.75 -13.77 11.67
N LEU A 103 17.89 -15.03 12.05
CA LEU A 103 18.37 -15.42 13.41
C LEU A 103 19.85 -15.82 13.44
N GLN A 104 20.58 -15.57 12.36
CA GLN A 104 22.02 -15.78 12.30
C GLN A 104 22.72 -14.83 13.29
N ASP A 105 23.90 -15.21 13.76
CA ASP A 105 24.70 -14.37 14.68
C ASP A 105 24.94 -12.99 14.06
N VAL A 106 24.71 -11.94 14.82
CA VAL A 106 24.79 -10.55 14.36
C VAL A 106 26.15 -10.18 13.78
N SER A 107 27.24 -10.81 14.26
CA SER A 107 28.60 -10.58 13.74
C SER A 107 28.77 -11.01 12.29
N THR A 108 27.93 -11.92 11.82
CA THR A 108 27.96 -12.47 10.45
C THR A 108 27.04 -11.74 9.46
N VAL A 109 26.20 -10.82 9.95
CA VAL A 109 25.20 -10.10 9.16
C VAL A 109 25.31 -8.57 9.29
N GLN A 110 26.50 -8.08 9.61
CA GLN A 110 26.75 -6.65 9.85
C GLN A 110 26.28 -5.75 8.71
N GLY A 111 26.53 -6.12 7.45
CA GLY A 111 26.07 -5.36 6.30
C GLY A 111 24.55 -5.28 6.16
N CYS A 112 23.83 -6.32 6.59
CA CYS A 112 22.35 -6.30 6.62
C CYS A 112 21.84 -5.32 7.68
N LEU A 113 22.44 -5.32 8.87
CA LEU A 113 22.08 -4.41 9.96
C LEU A 113 22.46 -2.96 9.63
N GLU A 114 23.60 -2.74 8.97
CA GLU A 114 24.01 -1.42 8.49
C GLU A 114 22.97 -0.84 7.52
N VAL A 115 22.52 -1.63 6.55
CA VAL A 115 21.44 -1.20 5.60
C VAL A 115 20.17 -0.84 6.36
N MET A 116 19.74 -1.63 7.34
CA MET A 116 18.55 -1.35 8.14
C MET A 116 18.69 -0.04 8.93
N TYR A 117 19.80 0.14 9.61
CA TYR A 117 20.11 1.34 10.39
C TYR A 117 20.16 2.60 9.53
N ASP A 118 20.92 2.53 8.42
CA ASP A 118 21.07 3.68 7.50
C ASP A 118 19.75 4.01 6.76
N LEU A 119 18.97 2.99 6.40
CA LEU A 119 17.63 3.21 5.83
C LEU A 119 16.73 3.96 6.82
N LEU A 120 16.69 3.55 8.10
CA LEU A 120 15.94 4.27 9.13
C LEU A 120 16.38 5.72 9.25
N GLY A 121 17.70 5.97 9.28
CA GLY A 121 18.26 7.32 9.30
C GLY A 121 17.83 8.16 8.10
N LYS A 122 17.82 7.58 6.87
CA LYS A 122 17.37 8.26 5.66
C LYS A 122 15.87 8.55 5.69
N LEU A 123 15.06 7.58 6.10
CA LEU A 123 13.61 7.76 6.22
C LEU A 123 13.27 8.82 7.27
N SER A 124 13.98 8.84 8.41
CA SER A 124 13.84 9.88 9.43
C SER A 124 14.17 11.27 8.88
N ALA A 125 15.26 11.41 8.13
CA ALA A 125 15.63 12.67 7.49
C ALA A 125 14.61 13.13 6.45
N ILE A 126 14.06 12.22 5.64
CA ILE A 126 13.04 12.50 4.62
C ILE A 126 11.74 12.97 5.26
N THR A 127 11.35 12.40 6.38
CA THR A 127 10.07 12.68 7.05
C THR A 127 10.16 13.74 8.15
N GLY A 128 11.37 14.12 8.60
CA GLY A 128 11.55 15.01 9.74
C GLY A 128 11.21 14.37 11.09
N MET A 129 11.26 13.04 11.16
CA MET A 129 11.07 12.28 12.37
C MET A 129 12.43 11.93 13.01
N ASP A 130 12.41 11.50 14.28
CA ASP A 130 13.65 11.27 15.02
C ASP A 130 14.19 9.84 14.87
N TRP A 131 13.32 8.83 14.92
CA TRP A 131 13.68 7.42 14.76
C TRP A 131 12.45 6.54 14.48
N GLY A 132 12.64 5.21 14.32
CA GLY A 132 11.51 4.32 14.03
C GLY A 132 11.85 2.85 13.93
N THR A 133 10.95 2.09 13.32
CA THR A 133 11.06 0.64 13.12
C THR A 133 10.75 0.24 11.69
N LEU A 134 11.42 -0.79 11.19
CA LEU A 134 11.16 -1.43 9.89
C LEU A 134 10.28 -2.69 10.01
N GLN A 135 9.91 -3.11 11.22
CA GLN A 135 9.23 -4.39 11.43
C GLN A 135 7.88 -4.54 10.71
N PRO A 136 7.03 -3.51 10.58
CA PRO A 136 5.74 -3.68 9.91
C PRO A 136 5.89 -4.07 8.44
N CYS A 137 5.17 -5.12 8.03
CA CYS A 137 5.30 -5.75 6.72
C CYS A 137 4.40 -5.14 5.63
N ALA A 138 3.54 -4.18 5.98
CA ALA A 138 2.61 -3.52 5.07
C ALA A 138 2.15 -2.17 5.63
N GLY A 139 1.46 -1.34 4.81
CA GLY A 139 0.90 -0.07 5.25
C GLY A 139 -0.08 -0.22 6.41
N ALA A 140 -1.10 -1.08 6.27
CA ALA A 140 -2.07 -1.36 7.33
C ALA A 140 -1.41 -1.91 8.61
N HIS A 141 -0.32 -2.67 8.49
CA HIS A 141 0.48 -3.11 9.64
C HIS A 141 1.26 -1.95 10.27
N GLY A 142 1.71 -0.99 9.46
CA GLY A 142 2.29 0.28 9.93
C GLY A 142 1.25 1.12 10.67
N GLU A 143 0.03 1.22 10.15
CA GLU A 143 -1.10 1.89 10.83
C GLU A 143 -1.37 1.26 12.20
N TYR A 144 -1.54 -0.06 12.24
CA TYR A 144 -1.73 -0.81 13.48
C TYR A 144 -0.61 -0.54 14.48
N THR A 145 0.64 -0.61 14.03
CA THR A 145 1.82 -0.42 14.89
C THR A 145 1.92 0.99 15.44
N GLY A 146 1.70 2.01 14.60
CA GLY A 146 1.77 3.40 15.05
C GLY A 146 0.67 3.75 16.04
N LEU A 147 -0.55 3.26 15.83
CA LEU A 147 -1.64 3.44 16.79
C LEU A 147 -1.40 2.65 18.08
N LYS A 148 -0.78 1.48 18.00
CA LYS A 148 -0.35 0.72 19.18
C LYS A 148 0.69 1.49 20.00
N ILE A 149 1.63 2.18 19.34
CA ILE A 149 2.60 3.08 20.00
C ILE A 149 1.86 4.21 20.72
N ILE A 150 0.91 4.88 20.07
CA ILE A 150 0.10 5.95 20.67
C ILE A 150 -0.67 5.44 21.90
N ARG A 151 -1.31 4.28 21.78
CA ARG A 151 -2.04 3.68 22.90
C ARG A 151 -1.11 3.36 24.07
N ASN A 152 0.03 2.73 23.81
CA ASN A 152 0.99 2.35 24.85
C ASN A 152 1.60 3.57 25.54
N TYR A 153 1.85 4.66 24.80
CA TYR A 153 2.30 5.94 25.34
C TYR A 153 1.33 6.49 26.41
N PHE A 154 0.01 6.50 26.12
CA PHE A 154 -0.98 6.98 27.08
C PHE A 154 -1.17 6.02 28.25
N LEU A 155 -1.15 4.70 28.01
CA LEU A 155 -1.18 3.71 29.08
C LEU A 155 -0.01 3.85 30.05
N HIS A 156 1.20 4.09 29.51
CA HIS A 156 2.39 4.28 30.33
C HIS A 156 2.37 5.60 31.12
N LYS A 157 1.64 6.59 30.66
CA LYS A 157 1.36 7.83 31.38
C LYS A 157 0.18 7.73 32.36
N GLU A 158 -0.43 6.57 32.49
CA GLU A 158 -1.65 6.34 33.28
C GLU A 158 -2.84 7.21 32.82
N ASP A 159 -2.81 7.73 31.59
CA ASP A 159 -3.90 8.50 31.00
C ASP A 159 -4.90 7.58 30.27
N PHE A 160 -5.68 6.85 31.05
CA PHE A 160 -6.64 5.86 30.56
C PHE A 160 -7.87 6.48 29.92
N ALA A 161 -8.06 7.79 30.04
CA ALA A 161 -9.19 8.50 29.46
C ALA A 161 -9.06 8.66 27.92
N ARG A 162 -7.85 8.58 27.37
CA ARG A 162 -7.54 8.74 25.96
C ARG A 162 -7.96 7.53 25.13
N THR A 163 -9.23 7.45 24.78
CA THR A 163 -9.83 6.30 24.09
C THR A 163 -10.32 6.58 22.69
N LYS A 164 -10.25 7.84 22.22
CA LYS A 164 -10.78 8.25 20.91
C LYS A 164 -9.68 8.60 19.93
N ILE A 165 -9.86 8.16 18.66
CA ILE A 165 -9.08 8.62 17.50
C ILE A 165 -10.03 9.36 16.57
N LEU A 166 -9.66 10.59 16.22
CA LEU A 166 -10.35 11.39 15.22
C LEU A 166 -9.88 10.97 13.83
N VAL A 167 -10.81 10.82 12.88
CA VAL A 167 -10.52 10.40 11.50
C VAL A 167 -11.32 11.28 10.53
N PRO A 168 -10.69 11.98 9.57
CA PRO A 168 -11.40 12.77 8.58
C PRO A 168 -12.34 11.94 7.70
N GLN A 169 -13.42 12.55 7.24
CA GLN A 169 -14.39 11.93 6.35
C GLN A 169 -13.80 11.43 5.03
N SER A 170 -12.73 12.08 4.56
CA SER A 170 -11.99 11.69 3.35
C SER A 170 -10.93 10.63 3.58
N ALA A 171 -10.74 10.11 4.82
CA ALA A 171 -9.70 9.15 5.12
C ALA A 171 -9.90 7.80 4.41
N HIS A 172 -8.80 7.08 4.19
CA HIS A 172 -8.86 5.71 3.70
C HIS A 172 -9.56 4.79 4.71
N GLY A 173 -10.33 3.81 4.22
CA GLY A 173 -11.12 2.90 5.06
C GLY A 173 -10.28 2.05 6.04
N THR A 174 -8.99 1.89 5.81
CA THR A 174 -8.08 1.19 6.74
C THR A 174 -7.79 1.99 8.01
N ASN A 175 -7.85 3.34 7.95
CA ASN A 175 -7.55 4.18 9.10
C ASN A 175 -8.54 3.94 10.28
N PRO A 176 -9.87 4.03 10.09
CA PRO A 176 -10.81 3.71 11.16
C PRO A 176 -10.72 2.24 11.60
N ALA A 177 -10.47 1.30 10.67
CA ALA A 177 -10.30 -0.11 11.00
C ALA A 177 -9.09 -0.36 11.91
N SER A 178 -7.94 0.25 11.60
CA SER A 178 -6.73 0.17 12.40
C SER A 178 -6.90 0.78 13.79
N ALA A 179 -7.64 1.88 13.91
CA ALA A 179 -7.97 2.49 15.20
C ALA A 179 -8.85 1.55 16.05
N ALA A 180 -9.90 0.97 15.46
CA ALA A 180 -10.80 0.04 16.14
C ALA A 180 -10.07 -1.23 16.62
N VAL A 181 -9.19 -1.82 15.80
CA VAL A 181 -8.37 -3.00 16.19
C VAL A 181 -7.44 -2.69 17.36
N ASN A 182 -6.96 -1.45 17.48
CA ASN A 182 -6.16 -1.01 18.63
C ASN A 182 -7.02 -0.64 19.85
N GLY A 183 -8.35 -0.82 19.78
CA GLY A 183 -9.30 -0.59 20.88
C GLY A 183 -9.61 0.88 21.10
N PHE A 184 -9.46 1.72 20.08
CA PHE A 184 -9.94 3.09 20.09
C PHE A 184 -11.36 3.20 19.55
N GLU A 185 -12.14 4.12 20.11
CA GLU A 185 -13.37 4.62 19.52
C GLU A 185 -13.00 5.55 18.35
N VAL A 186 -13.63 5.34 17.20
CA VAL A 186 -13.40 6.17 16.00
C VAL A 186 -14.44 7.29 15.97
N VAL A 187 -13.97 8.53 15.90
CA VAL A 187 -14.83 9.71 15.76
C VAL A 187 -14.51 10.39 14.43
N GLN A 188 -15.49 10.44 13.53
CA GLN A 188 -15.33 11.07 12.24
C GLN A 188 -15.29 12.59 12.37
N VAL A 189 -14.38 13.27 11.67
CA VAL A 189 -14.34 14.71 11.48
C VAL A 189 -14.82 15.03 10.07
N LEU A 190 -15.75 15.98 9.94
CA LEU A 190 -16.34 16.34 8.65
C LEU A 190 -15.32 17.10 7.77
N ALA A 191 -15.57 17.02 6.47
CA ALA A 191 -14.88 17.85 5.49
C ALA A 191 -15.64 19.18 5.28
N ASP A 192 -14.91 20.27 5.10
CA ASP A 192 -15.48 21.54 4.70
C ASP A 192 -15.81 21.57 3.18
N LYS A 193 -16.29 22.71 2.69
CA LYS A 193 -16.65 22.88 1.27
C LYS A 193 -15.46 22.77 0.31
N ARG A 194 -14.23 22.88 0.82
CA ARG A 194 -12.98 22.70 0.04
C ARG A 194 -12.56 21.24 -0.04
N GLY A 195 -13.18 20.34 0.74
CA GLY A 195 -12.77 18.94 0.91
C GLY A 195 -11.64 18.76 1.93
N LEU A 196 -11.31 19.80 2.71
CA LEU A 196 -10.32 19.79 3.79
C LEU A 196 -10.99 19.53 5.14
N VAL A 197 -10.21 19.37 6.20
CA VAL A 197 -10.75 19.18 7.56
C VAL A 197 -11.54 20.42 7.99
N ASP A 198 -12.79 20.25 8.42
CA ASP A 198 -13.58 21.32 9.03
C ASP A 198 -13.06 21.62 10.45
N LEU A 199 -12.41 22.79 10.61
CA LEU A 199 -11.81 23.19 11.87
C LEU A 199 -12.82 23.40 12.99
N GLU A 200 -14.04 23.81 12.70
CA GLU A 200 -15.08 24.02 13.72
C GLU A 200 -15.63 22.66 14.20
N ASP A 201 -15.82 21.73 13.27
CA ASP A 201 -16.19 20.37 13.60
C ASP A 201 -15.07 19.66 14.41
N LEU A 202 -13.81 19.86 14.01
CA LEU A 202 -12.66 19.37 14.76
C LEU A 202 -12.64 19.90 16.20
N LYS A 203 -12.74 21.23 16.38
CA LYS A 203 -12.77 21.85 17.71
C LYS A 203 -13.87 21.32 18.59
N SER A 204 -15.06 21.06 18.01
CA SER A 204 -16.21 20.53 18.75
C SER A 204 -16.01 19.10 19.28
N LYS A 205 -15.07 18.34 18.68
CA LYS A 205 -14.77 16.94 18.99
C LYS A 205 -13.51 16.76 19.84
N LEU A 206 -12.70 17.81 19.97
CA LEU A 206 -11.51 17.75 20.82
C LEU A 206 -11.88 17.76 22.31
N GLY A 207 -11.21 16.88 23.06
CA GLY A 207 -11.43 16.73 24.51
C GLY A 207 -10.32 15.92 25.17
N PRO A 208 -10.37 15.77 26.51
CA PRO A 208 -9.38 15.01 27.26
C PRO A 208 -9.42 13.50 26.98
N ASP A 209 -10.44 13.03 26.31
CA ASP A 209 -10.63 11.63 25.90
C ASP A 209 -10.09 11.32 24.48
N VAL A 210 -9.60 12.34 23.75
CA VAL A 210 -9.03 12.18 22.43
C VAL A 210 -7.55 11.84 22.54
N ALA A 211 -7.17 10.63 22.06
CA ALA A 211 -5.79 10.19 21.98
C ALA A 211 -5.04 10.83 20.79
N GLY A 212 -5.76 11.16 19.73
CA GLY A 212 -5.14 11.83 18.58
C GLY A 212 -6.04 11.89 17.35
N ILE A 213 -5.46 12.41 16.28
CA ILE A 213 -6.05 12.45 14.95
C ILE A 213 -5.18 11.68 13.95
N MET A 214 -5.82 10.96 13.03
CA MET A 214 -5.16 10.21 11.97
C MET A 214 -5.45 10.87 10.63
N LEU A 215 -4.42 11.36 9.97
CA LEU A 215 -4.51 12.15 8.74
C LEU A 215 -3.63 11.58 7.64
N THR A 216 -4.12 11.66 6.40
CA THR A 216 -3.32 11.53 5.18
C THR A 216 -3.12 12.93 4.59
N ASN A 217 -1.89 13.35 4.34
CA ASN A 217 -1.61 14.65 3.74
C ASN A 217 -0.53 14.55 2.65
N PRO A 218 -0.86 14.75 1.36
CA PRO A 218 -2.19 15.12 0.83
C PRO A 218 -3.27 14.06 1.08
N SER A 219 -4.52 14.51 1.16
CA SER A 219 -5.66 13.63 1.36
C SER A 219 -5.94 12.72 0.16
N THR A 220 -6.84 11.75 0.31
CA THR A 220 -7.32 10.89 -0.79
C THR A 220 -8.10 11.64 -1.89
N LEU A 221 -8.43 12.91 -1.66
CA LEU A 221 -8.95 13.81 -2.71
C LEU A 221 -7.83 14.44 -3.55
N GLY A 222 -6.56 14.16 -3.23
CA GLY A 222 -5.41 14.79 -3.85
C GLY A 222 -5.18 16.23 -3.40
N LEU A 223 -5.70 16.62 -2.24
CA LEU A 223 -5.61 17.98 -1.70
C LEU A 223 -4.63 18.04 -0.52
N PHE A 224 -3.76 19.04 -0.54
CA PHE A 224 -2.89 19.33 0.60
C PHE A 224 -3.68 20.03 1.70
N GLU A 225 -3.63 19.51 2.93
CA GLU A 225 -4.28 20.11 4.09
C GLU A 225 -3.55 21.41 4.48
N GLN A 226 -4.16 22.52 4.10
CA GLN A 226 -3.56 23.84 4.26
C GLN A 226 -3.56 24.29 5.71
N ASP A 227 -4.51 23.83 6.50
CA ASP A 227 -4.71 24.20 7.89
C ASP A 227 -3.96 23.25 8.86
N ILE A 228 -3.01 22.43 8.34
CA ILE A 228 -2.32 21.39 9.12
C ILE A 228 -1.62 21.91 10.38
N LEU A 229 -1.03 23.09 10.34
CA LEU A 229 -0.36 23.68 11.51
C LEU A 229 -1.35 24.07 12.60
N GLU A 230 -2.53 24.55 12.24
CA GLU A 230 -3.59 24.86 13.21
C GLU A 230 -4.22 23.57 13.75
N ILE A 231 -4.43 22.55 12.90
CA ILE A 231 -4.88 21.22 13.34
C ILE A 231 -3.90 20.65 14.36
N ALA A 232 -2.59 20.68 14.05
CA ALA A 232 -1.56 20.17 14.94
C ALA A 232 -1.58 20.89 16.29
N LYS A 233 -1.65 22.22 16.27
CA LYS A 233 -1.74 23.03 17.49
C LYS A 233 -2.96 22.67 18.34
N LEU A 234 -4.15 22.62 17.74
CA LEU A 234 -5.40 22.32 18.45
C LEU A 234 -5.37 20.92 19.09
N VAL A 235 -4.88 19.91 18.37
CA VAL A 235 -4.79 18.53 18.88
C VAL A 235 -3.75 18.43 20.00
N HIS A 236 -2.59 19.07 19.87
CA HIS A 236 -1.57 19.09 20.93
C HIS A 236 -2.03 19.87 22.17
N GLU A 237 -2.72 20.99 22.01
CA GLU A 237 -3.31 21.75 23.13
C GLU A 237 -4.35 20.91 23.90
N ALA A 238 -5.11 20.03 23.20
CA ALA A 238 -6.00 19.08 23.82
C ALA A 238 -5.25 17.87 24.44
N GLY A 239 -3.91 17.77 24.26
CA GLY A 239 -3.05 16.72 24.78
C GLY A 239 -3.05 15.43 23.92
N GLY A 240 -3.63 15.46 22.73
CA GLY A 240 -3.60 14.37 21.75
C GLY A 240 -2.32 14.35 20.90
N LEU A 241 -2.18 13.35 20.05
CA LEU A 241 -1.06 13.16 19.13
C LEU A 241 -1.55 13.18 17.68
N LEU A 242 -0.65 13.55 16.74
CA LEU A 242 -0.94 13.49 15.31
C LEU A 242 -0.29 12.27 14.67
N TYR A 243 -1.11 11.49 13.97
CA TYR A 243 -0.67 10.36 13.17
C TYR A 243 -0.74 10.70 11.68
N TYR A 244 0.35 10.52 10.96
CA TYR A 244 0.46 10.69 9.52
C TYR A 244 0.36 9.35 8.79
N ASP A 245 -0.66 9.18 7.99
CA ASP A 245 -0.71 8.11 6.99
C ASP A 245 0.18 8.51 5.80
N GLY A 246 1.31 7.83 5.66
CA GLY A 246 2.33 8.14 4.66
C GLY A 246 2.08 7.52 3.29
N ALA A 247 0.88 7.01 3.01
CA ALA A 247 0.54 6.44 1.71
C ALA A 247 0.77 7.44 0.57
N ASN A 248 0.53 8.73 0.80
CA ASN A 248 0.61 9.80 -0.18
C ASN A 248 1.90 10.66 -0.08
N LEU A 249 2.94 10.17 0.62
CA LEU A 249 4.20 10.91 0.78
C LEU A 249 4.85 11.29 -0.56
N ASN A 250 4.62 10.52 -1.62
CA ASN A 250 5.20 10.76 -2.95
C ASN A 250 4.96 12.19 -3.45
N ALA A 251 3.79 12.76 -3.16
CA ALA A 251 3.40 14.11 -3.57
C ALA A 251 4.23 15.25 -2.94
N ILE A 252 4.78 15.02 -1.76
CA ILE A 252 5.49 16.03 -0.98
C ILE A 252 6.97 15.68 -0.79
N LEU A 253 7.44 14.62 -1.42
CA LEU A 253 8.81 14.11 -1.29
C LEU A 253 9.83 15.19 -1.62
N GLY A 254 10.72 15.47 -0.67
CA GLY A 254 11.74 16.53 -0.81
C GLY A 254 11.23 17.97 -0.80
N LYS A 255 9.94 18.20 -0.55
CA LYS A 255 9.30 19.53 -0.47
C LYS A 255 8.83 19.90 0.94
N ALA A 256 8.15 18.96 1.59
CA ALA A 256 7.67 19.15 2.95
C ALA A 256 7.88 17.86 3.74
N ARG A 257 8.04 17.98 5.06
CA ARG A 257 8.26 16.85 5.93
C ARG A 257 7.15 16.75 6.97
N PRO A 258 6.52 15.58 7.14
CA PRO A 258 5.46 15.40 8.14
C PRO A 258 5.87 15.86 9.55
N GLY A 259 7.09 15.57 9.98
CA GLY A 259 7.59 15.99 11.27
C GLY A 259 7.64 17.48 11.49
N ASP A 260 7.80 18.29 10.41
CA ASP A 260 7.78 19.77 10.49
C ASP A 260 6.34 20.31 10.49
N MET A 261 5.37 19.51 10.08
CA MET A 261 3.94 19.86 10.15
C MET A 261 3.32 19.55 11.52
N GLY A 262 4.08 18.96 12.45
CA GLY A 262 3.62 18.64 13.79
C GLY A 262 3.15 17.19 13.99
N PHE A 263 3.40 16.30 13.04
CA PHE A 263 3.08 14.88 13.22
C PHE A 263 4.04 14.21 14.20
N ASP A 264 3.49 13.37 15.09
CA ASP A 264 4.21 12.63 16.13
C ASP A 264 4.56 11.21 15.70
N VAL A 265 3.71 10.60 14.88
CA VAL A 265 3.86 9.25 14.33
C VAL A 265 3.61 9.30 12.83
N VAL A 266 4.45 8.61 12.07
CA VAL A 266 4.36 8.50 10.61
C VAL A 266 4.51 7.03 10.24
N HIS A 267 3.60 6.45 9.46
CA HIS A 267 3.94 5.24 8.74
C HIS A 267 4.25 5.55 7.27
N LEU A 268 5.06 4.73 6.65
CA LEU A 268 5.40 4.83 5.23
C LEU A 268 5.03 3.55 4.50
N ASN A 269 4.84 3.67 3.18
CA ASN A 269 4.66 2.54 2.29
C ASN A 269 5.84 2.50 1.33
N LEU A 270 6.84 1.63 1.58
CA LEU A 270 8.01 1.53 0.69
C LEU A 270 7.62 1.09 -0.71
N HIS A 271 6.55 0.31 -0.83
CA HIS A 271 5.97 -0.16 -2.09
C HIS A 271 5.15 0.90 -2.85
N LYS A 272 5.10 2.13 -2.35
CA LYS A 272 4.52 3.30 -3.02
C LYS A 272 5.62 4.31 -3.34
N THR A 273 5.94 5.19 -2.40
CA THR A 273 6.90 6.29 -2.58
C THR A 273 8.29 5.83 -3.00
N PHE A 274 8.76 4.69 -2.52
CA PHE A 274 10.15 4.24 -2.73
C PHE A 274 10.30 3.13 -3.78
N ALA A 275 9.33 3.02 -4.68
CA ALA A 275 9.40 2.21 -5.90
C ALA A 275 9.78 0.73 -5.68
N THR A 276 9.23 0.11 -4.63
CA THR A 276 9.33 -1.34 -4.46
C THR A 276 8.06 -2.03 -4.96
N PRO A 277 8.12 -3.31 -5.38
CA PRO A 277 6.96 -4.00 -5.93
C PRO A 277 5.80 -4.12 -4.94
N HIS A 278 4.56 -4.04 -5.43
CA HIS A 278 3.35 -4.42 -4.67
C HIS A 278 3.17 -5.94 -4.57
N GLY A 279 3.64 -6.67 -5.56
CA GLY A 279 3.71 -8.13 -5.57
C GLY A 279 2.37 -8.88 -5.57
N GLY A 280 1.29 -8.23 -6.02
CA GLY A 280 -0.03 -8.89 -6.10
C GLY A 280 -0.60 -9.32 -4.74
N GLY A 281 -0.41 -8.50 -3.70
CA GLY A 281 -0.81 -8.81 -2.32
C GLY A 281 0.30 -9.42 -1.48
N GLY A 282 1.54 -9.31 -1.94
CA GLY A 282 2.75 -9.83 -1.32
C GLY A 282 3.64 -8.75 -0.75
N PRO A 283 4.92 -8.70 -1.18
CA PRO A 283 6.01 -8.05 -0.47
C PRO A 283 5.82 -6.54 -0.38
N GLY A 284 5.28 -6.09 0.75
CA GLY A 284 5.23 -4.69 1.11
C GLY A 284 6.18 -4.37 2.24
N SER A 285 6.14 -3.12 2.71
CA SER A 285 6.79 -2.69 3.95
C SER A 285 6.14 -1.41 4.44
N GLY A 286 5.95 -1.32 5.74
CA GLY A 286 5.28 -0.21 6.42
C GLY A 286 6.10 0.37 7.57
N PRO A 287 7.31 0.90 7.36
CA PRO A 287 8.11 1.52 8.41
C PRO A 287 7.29 2.53 9.20
N VAL A 288 7.47 2.53 10.52
CA VAL A 288 6.86 3.51 11.41
C VAL A 288 7.96 4.36 12.03
N LEU A 289 7.81 5.67 11.90
CA LEU A 289 8.75 6.67 12.41
C LEU A 289 8.04 7.55 13.44
N VAL A 290 8.75 7.98 14.46
CA VAL A 290 8.17 8.69 15.58
C VAL A 290 9.04 9.87 16.03
N LYS A 291 8.44 10.82 16.75
CA LYS A 291 9.16 11.88 17.46
C LYS A 291 9.86 11.32 18.69
N LYS A 292 10.89 12.02 19.16
CA LYS A 292 11.82 11.60 20.23
C LYS A 292 11.13 11.06 21.49
N ASN A 293 10.03 11.68 21.91
CA ASN A 293 9.26 11.27 23.09
C ASN A 293 8.56 9.91 22.93
N LEU A 294 8.40 9.42 21.70
CA LEU A 294 7.77 8.14 21.39
C LEU A 294 8.77 7.04 21.04
N VAL A 295 10.07 7.35 20.88
CA VAL A 295 11.11 6.36 20.57
C VAL A 295 11.14 5.20 21.58
N PRO A 296 11.00 5.40 22.91
CA PRO A 296 10.97 4.28 23.85
C PRO A 296 9.85 3.27 23.64
N PHE A 297 8.80 3.64 22.88
CA PHE A 297 7.59 2.82 22.67
C PHE A 297 7.60 2.03 21.36
N ILE A 298 8.62 2.22 20.49
CA ILE A 298 8.69 1.48 19.22
C ILE A 298 8.82 -0.03 19.45
N PRO A 299 8.50 -0.87 18.47
CA PRO A 299 8.71 -2.31 18.56
C PRO A 299 10.17 -2.70 18.85
N SER A 300 10.36 -3.62 19.79
CA SER A 300 11.67 -4.26 20.05
C SER A 300 11.86 -5.51 19.17
N PRO A 301 13.12 -5.82 18.78
CA PRO A 301 14.31 -5.01 19.01
C PRO A 301 14.42 -3.84 18.07
N ASP A 302 15.17 -2.81 18.46
CA ASP A 302 15.66 -1.76 17.59
C ASP A 302 17.04 -2.13 17.02
N VAL A 303 17.40 -1.61 15.86
CA VAL A 303 18.74 -1.76 15.27
C VAL A 303 19.59 -0.58 15.71
N ILE A 304 20.67 -0.86 16.41
CA ILE A 304 21.57 0.16 16.95
C ILE A 304 22.98 0.07 16.35
N LYS A 305 23.68 1.20 16.34
CA LYS A 305 25.11 1.28 16.04
C LYS A 305 25.87 1.47 17.34
N LYS A 306 26.85 0.58 17.60
CA LYS A 306 27.72 0.63 18.78
C LYS A 306 28.87 1.64 18.62
N GLU A 307 29.56 1.93 19.69
CA GLU A 307 30.72 2.83 19.71
C GLU A 307 31.90 2.34 18.85
N ASP A 308 32.06 1.03 18.71
CA ASP A 308 33.05 0.39 17.83
C ASP A 308 32.65 0.36 16.36
N CYS A 309 31.56 1.04 16.00
CA CYS A 309 30.96 1.10 14.66
C CYS A 309 30.34 -0.23 14.19
N THR A 310 30.19 -1.24 15.02
CA THR A 310 29.40 -2.44 14.72
C THR A 310 27.91 -2.20 14.96
N TYR A 311 27.07 -3.07 14.42
CA TYR A 311 25.61 -2.99 14.57
C TYR A 311 25.09 -4.17 15.40
N ASP A 312 24.02 -3.93 16.15
CA ASP A 312 23.38 -4.94 16.98
C ASP A 312 21.89 -4.69 17.13
N PHE A 313 21.20 -5.60 17.79
CA PHE A 313 19.81 -5.44 18.20
C PHE A 313 19.72 -5.04 19.68
N ASP A 314 18.98 -3.97 19.95
CA ASP A 314 18.67 -3.52 21.30
C ASP A 314 17.29 -4.00 21.75
N TRP A 315 17.25 -4.75 22.82
CA TRP A 315 16.06 -5.30 23.47
C TRP A 315 15.72 -4.60 24.80
N SER A 316 16.45 -3.56 25.15
CA SER A 316 16.44 -3.00 26.50
C SER A 316 15.21 -2.15 26.83
N SER A 317 14.41 -1.72 25.84
CA SER A 317 13.29 -0.83 26.12
C SER A 317 12.14 -1.55 26.83
N GLU A 318 11.92 -1.21 28.11
CA GLU A 318 10.79 -1.69 28.92
C GLU A 318 9.44 -1.10 28.49
N CYS A 319 9.45 0.04 27.80
CA CYS A 319 8.24 0.72 27.30
C CYS A 319 7.79 0.24 25.92
N SER A 320 8.58 -0.62 25.27
CA SER A 320 8.29 -1.10 23.92
C SER A 320 6.93 -1.79 23.82
N VAL A 321 6.23 -1.59 22.69
CA VAL A 321 5.02 -2.35 22.36
C VAL A 321 5.28 -3.84 22.06
N GLY A 322 6.55 -4.26 22.16
CA GLY A 322 6.98 -5.61 21.87
C GLY A 322 7.15 -5.85 20.36
N LYS A 323 7.41 -7.08 19.99
CA LYS A 323 7.63 -7.48 18.61
C LYS A 323 6.29 -7.50 17.84
N VAL A 324 6.25 -6.90 16.67
CA VAL A 324 5.05 -6.85 15.82
C VAL A 324 5.15 -7.74 14.58
N SER A 325 6.34 -8.28 14.29
CA SER A 325 6.59 -9.19 13.18
C SER A 325 7.38 -10.41 13.64
N THR A 326 7.30 -11.52 12.88
CA THR A 326 8.05 -12.77 13.22
C THR A 326 9.55 -12.55 13.21
N PHE A 327 10.06 -11.79 12.23
CA PHE A 327 11.45 -11.39 12.11
C PHE A 327 11.57 -9.85 12.17
N TRP A 328 12.37 -9.26 11.29
CA TRP A 328 12.73 -7.86 11.33
C TRP A 328 12.00 -7.03 10.26
N GLY A 329 10.98 -7.60 9.61
CA GLY A 329 10.29 -7.05 8.46
C GLY A 329 10.77 -7.68 7.13
N ASN A 330 10.42 -7.05 5.99
CA ASN A 330 10.71 -7.57 4.65
C ASN A 330 12.06 -7.05 4.15
N PHE A 331 13.16 -7.68 4.54
CA PHE A 331 14.52 -7.18 4.33
C PHE A 331 14.86 -6.87 2.86
N LEU A 332 14.48 -7.74 1.92
CA LEU A 332 14.76 -7.48 0.50
C LEU A 332 13.97 -6.28 -0.05
N VAL A 333 12.84 -5.95 0.53
CA VAL A 333 12.11 -4.70 0.22
C VAL A 333 12.87 -3.48 0.73
N PHE A 334 13.51 -3.58 1.91
CA PHE A 334 14.37 -2.52 2.43
C PHE A 334 15.54 -2.24 1.48
N LEU A 335 16.20 -3.28 0.97
CA LEU A 335 17.27 -3.15 -0.01
C LEU A 335 16.83 -2.43 -1.28
N LYS A 336 15.65 -2.78 -1.81
CA LYS A 336 15.09 -2.12 -3.00
C LYS A 336 14.83 -0.64 -2.76
N ALA A 337 14.17 -0.31 -1.64
CA ALA A 337 13.93 1.08 -1.26
C ALA A 337 15.24 1.84 -0.99
N TYR A 338 16.19 1.21 -0.35
CA TYR A 338 17.51 1.78 -0.08
C TYR A 338 18.27 2.08 -1.37
N ALA A 339 18.30 1.12 -2.31
CA ALA A 339 18.90 1.31 -3.63
C ALA A 339 18.22 2.45 -4.41
N PHE A 340 16.88 2.54 -4.34
CA PHE A 340 16.13 3.64 -4.94
C PHE A 340 16.53 5.00 -4.34
N ILE A 341 16.56 5.12 -3.01
CA ILE A 341 16.94 6.36 -2.32
C ILE A 341 18.37 6.78 -2.69
N LEU A 342 19.31 5.83 -2.74
CA LEU A 342 20.70 6.11 -3.08
C LEU A 342 20.85 6.53 -4.55
N SER A 343 20.17 5.85 -5.47
CA SER A 343 20.26 6.16 -6.90
C SER A 343 19.61 7.49 -7.26
N MET A 344 18.50 7.84 -6.62
CA MET A 344 17.81 9.12 -6.85
C MET A 344 18.52 10.29 -6.18
N GLY A 345 19.09 10.07 -5.00
CA GLY A 345 19.68 11.13 -4.20
C GLY A 345 18.69 12.25 -3.85
N LYS A 346 19.18 13.33 -3.23
CA LYS A 346 18.34 14.45 -2.80
C LYS A 346 17.57 15.12 -3.96
N THR A 347 18.23 15.29 -5.10
CA THR A 347 17.64 15.97 -6.26
C THR A 347 16.56 15.10 -6.90
N GLY A 348 16.87 13.85 -7.22
CA GLY A 348 15.93 12.94 -7.86
C GLY A 348 14.70 12.63 -7.00
N LEU A 349 14.86 12.48 -5.67
CA LEU A 349 13.71 12.31 -4.76
C LEU A 349 12.77 13.52 -4.81
N ARG A 350 13.30 14.74 -4.90
CA ARG A 350 12.49 15.94 -5.05
C ARG A 350 11.78 15.99 -6.41
N GLU A 351 12.50 15.62 -7.47
CA GLU A 351 11.94 15.57 -8.83
C GLU A 351 10.83 14.53 -8.95
N CYS A 352 10.89 13.42 -8.23
CA CYS A 352 9.79 12.46 -8.15
C CYS A 352 8.49 13.14 -7.70
N GLY A 353 8.52 13.88 -6.58
CA GLY A 353 7.33 14.59 -6.08
C GLY A 353 6.86 15.66 -7.05
N GLU A 354 7.78 16.46 -7.61
CA GLU A 354 7.45 17.53 -8.56
C GLU A 354 6.76 16.99 -9.81
N ASN A 355 7.33 15.93 -10.42
CA ASN A 355 6.80 15.34 -11.64
C ASN A 355 5.48 14.58 -11.39
N ALA A 356 5.32 13.92 -10.23
CA ALA A 356 4.06 13.28 -9.87
C ALA A 356 2.92 14.31 -9.81
N VAL A 357 3.15 15.46 -9.18
CA VAL A 357 2.18 16.56 -9.11
C VAL A 357 1.93 17.18 -10.49
N LEU A 358 2.98 17.37 -11.29
CA LEU A 358 2.85 17.91 -12.65
C LEU A 358 1.99 17.00 -13.52
N ASN A 359 2.27 15.69 -13.53
CA ASN A 359 1.56 14.72 -14.34
C ASN A 359 0.06 14.62 -13.95
N ALA A 360 -0.25 14.64 -12.65
CA ALA A 360 -1.62 14.63 -12.17
C ALA A 360 -2.40 15.88 -12.62
N ASN A 361 -1.81 17.06 -12.47
CA ASN A 361 -2.42 18.32 -12.93
C ASN A 361 -2.55 18.40 -14.45
N TYR A 362 -1.64 17.78 -15.20
CA TYR A 362 -1.72 17.70 -16.65
C TYR A 362 -2.96 16.90 -17.10
N ILE A 363 -3.18 15.71 -16.55
CA ILE A 363 -4.37 14.90 -16.85
C ILE A 363 -5.64 15.61 -16.38
N LEU A 364 -5.65 16.16 -15.16
CA LEU A 364 -6.77 16.91 -14.62
C LEU A 364 -7.18 18.06 -15.57
N ALA A 365 -6.22 18.86 -16.04
CA ALA A 365 -6.49 19.96 -16.95
C ALA A 365 -7.12 19.53 -18.28
N ARG A 366 -6.75 18.34 -18.77
CA ARG A 366 -7.30 17.78 -20.01
C ARG A 366 -8.69 17.14 -19.85
N LEU A 367 -9.02 16.62 -18.67
CA LEU A 367 -10.22 15.82 -18.45
C LEU A 367 -11.35 16.56 -17.72
N LYS A 368 -11.07 17.64 -16.99
CA LYS A 368 -12.04 18.29 -16.08
C LYS A 368 -13.31 18.84 -16.76
N ASP A 369 -13.26 19.15 -18.04
CA ASP A 369 -14.42 19.67 -18.78
C ASP A 369 -15.40 18.54 -19.17
N ALA A 370 -14.89 17.33 -19.40
CA ALA A 370 -15.68 16.13 -19.66
C ALA A 370 -16.11 15.43 -18.35
N TYR A 371 -15.23 15.38 -17.38
CA TYR A 371 -15.42 14.71 -16.10
C TYR A 371 -15.24 15.70 -14.95
N PRO A 372 -16.31 16.21 -14.33
CA PRO A 372 -16.22 17.18 -13.25
C PRO A 372 -15.38 16.70 -12.07
N VAL A 373 -14.57 17.60 -11.51
CA VAL A 373 -13.80 17.37 -10.29
C VAL A 373 -14.47 18.14 -9.16
N PRO A 374 -15.10 17.47 -8.17
CA PRO A 374 -15.88 18.14 -7.14
C PRO A 374 -15.09 19.03 -6.19
N TYR A 375 -13.81 18.69 -6.00
CA TYR A 375 -12.94 19.39 -5.06
C TYR A 375 -11.62 19.78 -5.69
N GLY A 376 -11.30 21.09 -5.62
CA GLY A 376 -10.05 21.66 -6.07
C GLY A 376 -9.93 21.85 -7.59
N ASP A 377 -9.44 23.04 -7.99
CA ASP A 377 -9.07 23.34 -9.38
C ASP A 377 -7.69 22.80 -9.76
N ARG A 378 -6.91 22.42 -8.75
CA ARG A 378 -5.58 21.81 -8.83
C ARG A 378 -5.48 20.70 -7.82
N CYS A 379 -4.60 19.75 -8.08
CA CYS A 379 -4.36 18.62 -7.21
C CYS A 379 -2.88 18.47 -6.86
N MET A 380 -2.59 17.62 -5.91
CA MET A 380 -1.26 17.11 -5.67
C MET A 380 -0.96 15.96 -6.67
N HIS A 381 -0.61 14.77 -6.22
CA HIS A 381 -0.20 13.65 -7.08
C HIS A 381 -1.35 12.83 -7.67
N GLU A 382 -2.56 13.03 -7.19
CA GLU A 382 -3.78 12.34 -7.61
C GLU A 382 -4.98 13.28 -7.55
N PHE A 383 -6.08 12.90 -8.20
CA PHE A 383 -7.33 13.64 -8.15
C PHE A 383 -8.52 12.71 -8.36
N VAL A 384 -9.71 13.17 -7.97
CA VAL A 384 -10.95 12.41 -8.04
C VAL A 384 -11.94 13.12 -8.96
N MET A 385 -12.41 12.41 -10.00
CA MET A 385 -13.49 12.86 -10.89
C MET A 385 -14.80 12.23 -10.45
N SER A 386 -15.91 12.92 -10.69
CA SER A 386 -17.27 12.38 -10.53
C SER A 386 -17.92 12.14 -11.88
N LEU A 387 -18.43 10.92 -12.07
CA LEU A 387 -19.20 10.54 -13.24
C LEU A 387 -20.72 10.62 -13.03
N SER A 388 -21.17 11.25 -11.93
CA SER A 388 -22.59 11.39 -11.59
C SER A 388 -23.39 12.01 -12.71
N LYS A 389 -22.89 13.10 -13.32
CA LYS A 389 -23.55 13.77 -14.45
C LYS A 389 -23.63 12.85 -15.68
N LEU A 390 -22.54 12.17 -16.02
CA LEU A 390 -22.53 11.21 -17.14
C LEU A 390 -23.57 10.11 -16.91
N LYS A 391 -23.65 9.59 -15.70
CA LYS A 391 -24.63 8.57 -15.32
C LYS A 391 -26.08 9.07 -15.43
N GLU A 392 -26.35 10.28 -14.95
CA GLU A 392 -27.68 10.89 -15.03
C GLU A 392 -28.14 11.09 -16.48
N GLU A 393 -27.22 11.50 -17.36
CA GLU A 393 -27.53 11.84 -18.75
C GLU A 393 -27.54 10.62 -19.70
N THR A 394 -26.74 9.59 -19.42
CA THR A 394 -26.54 8.45 -20.37
C THR A 394 -26.80 7.07 -19.75
N GLY A 395 -26.91 6.96 -18.45
CA GLY A 395 -26.95 5.69 -17.73
C GLY A 395 -25.58 5.02 -17.52
N VAL A 396 -24.50 5.55 -18.12
CA VAL A 396 -23.15 4.98 -18.01
C VAL A 396 -22.53 5.33 -16.68
N THR A 397 -22.07 4.31 -15.95
CA THR A 397 -21.52 4.41 -14.61
C THR A 397 -19.99 4.43 -14.61
N ALA A 398 -19.37 4.70 -13.46
CA ALA A 398 -17.92 4.64 -13.29
C ALA A 398 -17.34 3.26 -13.65
N ILE A 399 -18.02 2.17 -13.30
CA ILE A 399 -17.57 0.82 -13.65
C ILE A 399 -17.66 0.55 -15.16
N ASP A 400 -18.60 1.14 -15.87
CA ASP A 400 -18.72 0.99 -17.31
C ASP A 400 -17.54 1.65 -18.04
N VAL A 401 -17.16 2.85 -17.61
CA VAL A 401 -15.97 3.55 -18.13
C VAL A 401 -14.71 2.77 -17.79
N ALA A 402 -14.58 2.27 -16.54
CA ALA A 402 -13.45 1.46 -16.12
C ALA A 402 -13.32 0.17 -16.96
N LYS A 403 -14.42 -0.52 -17.25
CA LYS A 403 -14.42 -1.69 -18.13
C LYS A 403 -14.07 -1.32 -19.58
N GLY A 404 -14.52 -0.15 -20.06
CA GLY A 404 -14.14 0.39 -21.36
C GLY A 404 -12.64 0.70 -21.49
N LEU A 405 -11.96 1.06 -20.40
CA LEU A 405 -10.51 1.24 -20.36
C LEU A 405 -9.77 -0.11 -20.52
N LEU A 406 -10.29 -1.22 -19.98
CA LEU A 406 -9.70 -2.55 -20.19
C LEU A 406 -9.66 -2.89 -21.69
N ASP A 407 -10.70 -2.58 -22.45
CA ASP A 407 -10.74 -2.81 -23.90
C ASP A 407 -9.73 -1.94 -24.68
N ARG A 408 -9.21 -0.91 -24.06
CA ARG A 408 -8.16 -0.03 -24.62
C ARG A 408 -6.76 -0.34 -24.09
N GLY A 409 -6.62 -1.43 -23.31
CA GLY A 409 -5.33 -1.89 -22.77
C GLY A 409 -4.84 -1.12 -21.58
N TYR A 410 -5.71 -0.41 -20.85
CA TYR A 410 -5.36 0.27 -19.61
C TYR A 410 -5.87 -0.49 -18.39
N HIS A 411 -5.09 -0.46 -17.30
CA HIS A 411 -5.65 -0.77 -16.00
C HIS A 411 -6.61 0.36 -15.57
N PRO A 412 -7.81 0.06 -15.06
CA PRO A 412 -8.74 1.10 -14.66
C PRO A 412 -8.26 1.85 -13.41
N PRO A 413 -8.61 3.13 -13.27
CA PRO A 413 -8.45 3.89 -12.03
C PRO A 413 -9.23 3.28 -10.87
N THR A 414 -8.98 3.75 -9.65
CA THR A 414 -9.78 3.38 -8.48
C THR A 414 -11.20 3.91 -8.60
N MET A 415 -12.18 3.03 -8.42
CA MET A 415 -13.60 3.34 -8.55
C MET A 415 -14.29 3.49 -7.19
N TYR A 416 -15.34 4.33 -7.13
CA TYR A 416 -16.23 4.48 -5.96
C TYR A 416 -15.52 4.86 -4.66
N PHE A 417 -14.36 5.45 -4.75
CA PHE A 417 -13.57 5.90 -3.61
C PHE A 417 -12.89 7.26 -3.92
N PRO A 418 -12.81 8.18 -2.94
CA PRO A 418 -13.38 8.13 -1.59
C PRO A 418 -14.91 8.30 -1.59
N MET A 419 -15.56 7.77 -0.53
CA MET A 419 -17.04 7.71 -0.42
C MET A 419 -17.75 9.07 -0.48
N ILE A 420 -17.03 10.16 -0.22
CA ILE A 420 -17.54 11.52 -0.29
C ILE A 420 -17.84 11.98 -1.75
N VAL A 421 -17.29 11.29 -2.75
CA VAL A 421 -17.53 11.57 -4.16
C VAL A 421 -18.35 10.45 -4.80
N HIS A 422 -19.54 10.76 -5.29
CA HIS A 422 -20.39 9.81 -5.99
C HIS A 422 -19.87 9.50 -7.40
N GLU A 423 -20.00 8.24 -7.83
CA GLU A 423 -19.48 7.74 -9.12
C GLU A 423 -18.01 8.16 -9.33
N ALA A 424 -17.20 7.99 -8.29
CA ALA A 424 -15.81 8.43 -8.28
C ALA A 424 -14.93 7.58 -9.21
N LEU A 425 -14.02 8.25 -9.93
CA LEU A 425 -12.80 7.68 -10.51
C LEU A 425 -11.61 8.47 -9.97
N MET A 426 -10.67 7.80 -9.29
CA MET A 426 -9.46 8.40 -8.74
C MET A 426 -8.26 8.01 -9.58
N ILE A 427 -7.51 8.99 -10.05
CA ILE A 427 -6.37 8.84 -10.96
C ILE A 427 -5.09 9.31 -10.28
N GLU A 428 -4.09 8.45 -10.25
CA GLU A 428 -2.72 8.75 -9.86
C GLU A 428 -1.77 8.32 -10.99
N PRO A 429 -1.23 9.24 -11.81
CA PRO A 429 -0.38 8.89 -12.94
C PRO A 429 1.05 8.53 -12.55
N THR A 430 1.53 8.94 -11.40
CA THR A 430 2.92 8.90 -10.93
C THR A 430 3.87 9.78 -11.75
N GLU A 431 5.11 9.88 -11.32
CA GLU A 431 6.19 10.58 -12.04
C GLU A 431 6.82 9.74 -13.16
N SER A 432 6.52 8.42 -13.20
CA SER A 432 7.19 7.50 -14.13
C SER A 432 6.72 7.65 -15.56
N GLU A 433 5.54 8.22 -15.76
CA GLU A 433 4.87 8.25 -17.07
C GLU A 433 5.32 9.45 -17.91
N GLY A 434 5.62 9.19 -19.19
CA GLY A 434 5.92 10.20 -20.16
C GLY A 434 4.68 10.90 -20.70
N LYS A 435 4.87 12.11 -21.28
CA LYS A 435 3.79 12.92 -21.81
C LYS A 435 2.93 12.17 -22.85
N GLU A 436 3.54 11.36 -23.70
CA GLU A 436 2.87 10.60 -24.74
C GLU A 436 1.90 9.57 -24.15
N THR A 437 2.28 8.92 -23.05
CA THR A 437 1.42 7.98 -22.31
C THR A 437 0.23 8.71 -21.68
N LEU A 438 0.49 9.88 -21.07
CA LEU A 438 -0.57 10.69 -20.46
C LEU A 438 -1.55 11.22 -21.53
N ASP A 439 -1.05 11.65 -22.69
CA ASP A 439 -1.88 12.09 -23.81
C ASP A 439 -2.79 10.96 -24.31
N ALA A 440 -2.22 9.78 -24.58
CA ALA A 440 -2.97 8.62 -25.06
C ALA A 440 -4.05 8.17 -24.06
N PHE A 441 -3.76 8.21 -22.76
CA PHE A 441 -4.76 7.93 -21.72
C PHE A 441 -5.89 8.98 -21.70
N CYS A 442 -5.56 10.26 -21.78
CA CYS A 442 -6.56 11.33 -21.85
C CYS A 442 -7.46 11.18 -23.09
N ASP A 443 -6.87 10.86 -24.24
CA ASP A 443 -7.63 10.65 -25.48
C ASP A 443 -8.56 9.45 -25.34
N ALA A 444 -8.12 8.34 -24.73
CA ALA A 444 -8.96 7.19 -24.43
C ALA A 444 -10.13 7.55 -23.50
N MET A 445 -9.89 8.34 -22.46
CA MET A 445 -10.94 8.80 -21.53
C MET A 445 -11.96 9.70 -22.24
N LEU A 446 -11.51 10.63 -23.09
CA LEU A 446 -12.41 11.50 -23.87
C LEU A 446 -13.22 10.71 -24.90
N GLU A 447 -12.61 9.72 -25.55
CA GLU A 447 -13.32 8.80 -26.44
C GLU A 447 -14.42 7.99 -25.71
N LEU A 448 -14.14 7.53 -24.48
CA LEU A 448 -15.15 6.84 -23.65
C LEU A 448 -16.28 7.76 -23.24
N HIS A 449 -15.98 9.03 -22.93
CA HIS A 449 -16.98 10.04 -22.65
C HIS A 449 -17.91 10.24 -23.87
N ASP A 450 -17.33 10.45 -25.04
CA ASP A 450 -18.09 10.60 -26.27
C ASP A 450 -18.93 9.36 -26.62
N LEU A 451 -18.36 8.17 -26.38
CA LEU A 451 -19.04 6.90 -26.62
C LEU A 451 -20.24 6.73 -25.68
N ALA A 452 -20.16 7.20 -24.42
CA ALA A 452 -21.29 7.17 -23.51
C ALA A 452 -22.51 7.90 -24.00
N TYR A 453 -22.34 9.01 -24.73
CA TYR A 453 -23.46 9.74 -25.38
C TYR A 453 -23.90 9.15 -26.71
N LYS A 454 -22.97 8.54 -27.48
CA LYS A 454 -23.27 8.02 -28.82
C LYS A 454 -23.86 6.62 -28.79
N ASP A 455 -23.32 5.74 -27.97
CA ASP A 455 -23.68 4.32 -27.88
C ASP A 455 -23.37 3.75 -26.48
N PRO A 456 -24.19 4.09 -25.48
CA PRO A 456 -23.97 3.62 -24.11
C PRO A 456 -24.01 2.08 -23.99
N ALA A 457 -24.70 1.38 -24.90
CA ALA A 457 -24.79 -0.07 -24.87
C ALA A 457 -23.43 -0.76 -25.04
N LYS A 458 -22.50 -0.17 -25.79
CA LYS A 458 -21.12 -0.67 -25.89
C LYS A 458 -20.40 -0.64 -24.56
N LEU A 459 -20.58 0.41 -23.78
CA LEU A 459 -19.93 0.52 -22.45
C LEU A 459 -20.59 -0.41 -21.44
N HIS A 460 -21.90 -0.62 -21.51
CA HIS A 460 -22.57 -1.60 -20.66
C HIS A 460 -22.14 -3.04 -20.94
N ASN A 461 -21.69 -3.35 -22.17
CA ASN A 461 -21.20 -4.67 -22.56
C ASN A 461 -19.67 -4.85 -22.33
N ALA A 462 -18.93 -3.76 -22.17
CA ALA A 462 -17.49 -3.83 -21.94
C ALA A 462 -17.17 -4.60 -20.63
N PRO A 463 -16.03 -5.35 -20.56
CA PRO A 463 -15.00 -5.47 -21.58
C PRO A 463 -15.33 -6.56 -22.61
N GLU A 464 -15.02 -6.32 -23.89
CA GLU A 464 -15.22 -7.26 -25.00
C GLU A 464 -13.92 -7.92 -25.47
N THR A 465 -12.76 -7.28 -25.25
CA THR A 465 -11.45 -7.74 -25.75
C THR A 465 -10.70 -8.61 -24.74
N THR A 466 -11.11 -8.63 -23.50
CA THR A 466 -10.47 -9.43 -22.44
C THR A 466 -10.92 -10.90 -22.48
N VAL A 467 -10.14 -11.78 -21.82
CA VAL A 467 -10.42 -13.23 -21.77
C VAL A 467 -11.73 -13.53 -21.06
N ILE A 468 -12.10 -12.72 -20.08
CA ILE A 468 -13.32 -12.81 -19.29
C ILE A 468 -14.10 -11.51 -19.47
N GLY A 469 -15.35 -11.59 -19.85
CA GLY A 469 -16.26 -10.45 -19.90
C GLY A 469 -16.76 -10.01 -18.52
N ARG A 470 -17.93 -9.38 -18.46
CA ARG A 470 -18.56 -9.04 -17.18
C ARG A 470 -18.90 -10.29 -16.40
N VAL A 471 -18.55 -10.27 -15.12
CA VAL A 471 -18.90 -11.31 -14.16
C VAL A 471 -20.06 -10.84 -13.28
N ASP A 472 -20.84 -11.79 -12.76
CA ASP A 472 -21.79 -11.50 -11.71
C ASP A 472 -21.07 -11.37 -10.37
N GLU A 473 -20.67 -10.13 -10.05
CA GLU A 473 -19.89 -9.79 -8.85
C GLU A 473 -20.67 -10.13 -7.57
N VAL A 474 -22.01 -10.01 -7.61
CA VAL A 474 -22.87 -10.30 -6.45
C VAL A 474 -22.89 -11.81 -6.15
N MET A 475 -23.04 -12.62 -7.18
CA MET A 475 -23.01 -14.08 -7.02
C MET A 475 -21.61 -14.57 -6.67
N ALA A 476 -20.56 -14.01 -7.25
CA ALA A 476 -19.17 -14.35 -6.92
C ALA A 476 -18.84 -14.04 -5.45
N ALA A 477 -19.38 -12.95 -4.89
CA ALA A 477 -19.20 -12.60 -3.49
C ALA A 477 -20.05 -13.47 -2.55
N LYS A 478 -21.30 -13.78 -2.91
CA LYS A 478 -22.23 -14.56 -2.07
C LYS A 478 -21.96 -16.06 -2.09
N ASN A 479 -21.59 -16.59 -3.24
CA ASN A 479 -21.37 -18.02 -3.46
C ASN A 479 -20.02 -18.26 -4.16
N PRO A 480 -18.89 -17.97 -3.51
CA PRO A 480 -17.58 -18.14 -4.13
C PRO A 480 -17.31 -19.63 -4.38
N ILE A 481 -16.98 -19.99 -5.63
CA ILE A 481 -16.47 -21.33 -5.98
C ILE A 481 -14.95 -21.24 -5.97
N VAL A 482 -14.34 -21.78 -4.93
CA VAL A 482 -12.89 -21.67 -4.67
C VAL A 482 -12.11 -22.97 -4.94
N HIS A 483 -12.79 -23.98 -5.47
CA HIS A 483 -12.20 -25.29 -5.81
C HIS A 483 -12.89 -25.88 -7.06
N GLU A 484 -12.22 -26.80 -7.73
CA GLU A 484 -12.78 -27.70 -8.75
C GLU A 484 -13.39 -28.95 -8.12
#